data_0ddaf4b5019363a7a4bca96155ea071a
#
_entry.id   0ddaf4b5019363a7a4bca96155ea071a
#
_cell.length_a   1.000
_cell.length_b   1.000
_cell.length_c   1.000
_cell.angle_alpha   90.00
_cell.angle_beta   90.00
_cell.angle_gamma   90.00
#
_symmetry.space_group_name_H-M   'P 1'
#
loop_
_entity.id
_entity.type
_entity.pdbx_description
1 polymer ?
#
loop_
_entity_poly.entity_id
_entity_poly.type
_entity_poly.pdbx_seq_one_letter_code
_entity_poly.pdbx_strand_id
1 'polypeptide(L)'
;MALYDVIGKTYAQTRKTDSRIVEKLLEILTPPQVSAVADIGAGTGSYALALAERGYRVLAIEPSATMRNQAISHPAIEWIDGYAESLPLSDQAVDAAIIMLAFHHFSDYRQALTEIHRIVGNGQMVFFTYDPMMIAHFWLTEYFPSFVKDVESTFLPIPKLVRELQTISNSMVHVVPFPLPNDLSDSFAAVGWARPELYLDSGIRSGISSFSKIDEHELNGGLSHLNEDLASGRWDRKYGYLRQQRQYDAGYRFVHCPAL
;
A
#
# COMPACT_ATOMS: atom_id res chain seq x y z
N MET A 1 13.14 7.32 -15.14
CA MET A 1 12.05 6.40 -15.52
C MET A 1 11.54 5.80 -14.22
N ALA A 2 10.28 6.02 -13.88
CA ALA A 2 9.74 5.49 -12.63
C ALA A 2 9.69 3.94 -12.71
N LEU A 3 9.90 3.26 -11.59
CA LEU A 3 9.85 1.78 -11.50
C LEU A 3 8.57 1.22 -12.16
N TYR A 4 7.46 1.91 -11.99
CA TYR A 4 6.15 1.54 -12.52
C TYR A 4 5.96 1.77 -14.03
N ASP A 5 6.86 2.47 -14.71
CA ASP A 5 6.84 2.53 -16.19
C ASP A 5 7.19 1.17 -16.81
N VAL A 6 7.88 0.29 -16.04
CA VAL A 6 8.28 -1.04 -16.48
C VAL A 6 7.31 -2.12 -15.99
N ILE A 7 7.02 -2.15 -14.68
CA ILE A 7 6.19 -3.21 -14.05
C ILE A 7 4.69 -2.90 -14.05
N GLY A 8 4.30 -1.66 -14.31
CA GLY A 8 2.91 -1.20 -14.23
C GLY A 8 1.95 -1.72 -15.32
N LYS A 9 2.45 -2.37 -16.38
CA LYS A 9 1.62 -2.75 -17.54
C LYS A 9 0.48 -3.72 -17.23
N THR A 10 0.64 -4.58 -16.24
CA THR A 10 -0.36 -5.57 -15.81
C THR A 10 -0.92 -5.27 -14.41
N TYR A 11 -0.53 -4.14 -13.85
CA TYR A 11 -0.84 -3.78 -12.46
C TYR A 11 -2.33 -3.76 -12.16
N ALA A 12 -3.13 -3.14 -13.04
CA ALA A 12 -4.59 -3.06 -12.88
C ALA A 12 -5.31 -4.43 -12.90
N GLN A 13 -4.66 -5.47 -13.42
CA GLN A 13 -5.25 -6.81 -13.48
C GLN A 13 -5.18 -7.57 -12.15
N THR A 14 -4.15 -7.31 -11.35
CA THR A 14 -3.86 -8.02 -10.11
C THR A 14 -4.17 -7.17 -8.86
N ARG A 15 -4.12 -5.85 -8.98
CA ARG A 15 -4.37 -4.92 -7.88
C ARG A 15 -5.82 -4.43 -7.93
N LYS A 16 -6.66 -5.11 -7.18
CA LYS A 16 -8.08 -4.77 -6.99
C LYS A 16 -8.29 -4.32 -5.56
N THR A 17 -8.74 -3.09 -5.38
CA THR A 17 -9.02 -2.55 -4.05
C THR A 17 -9.96 -3.48 -3.26
N ASP A 18 -9.54 -3.89 -2.09
CA ASP A 18 -10.40 -4.65 -1.17
C ASP A 18 -11.37 -3.68 -0.46
N SER A 19 -12.67 -4.00 -0.49
CA SER A 19 -13.70 -3.11 0.07
C SER A 19 -13.50 -2.83 1.56
N ARG A 20 -12.94 -3.78 2.31
CA ARG A 20 -12.69 -3.64 3.76
C ARG A 20 -11.57 -2.64 4.06
N ILE A 21 -10.57 -2.50 3.15
CA ILE A 21 -9.56 -1.44 3.25
C ILE A 21 -10.21 -0.08 3.00
N VAL A 22 -11.09 0.00 1.99
CA VAL A 22 -11.84 1.23 1.70
C VAL A 22 -12.77 1.60 2.85
N GLU A 23 -13.50 0.65 3.40
CA GLU A 23 -14.38 0.87 4.57
C GLU A 23 -13.59 1.40 5.76
N LYS A 24 -12.43 0.81 6.06
CA LYS A 24 -11.55 1.30 7.13
C LYS A 24 -11.01 2.70 6.85
N LEU A 25 -10.64 2.99 5.61
CA LEU A 25 -10.24 4.34 5.19
C LEU A 25 -11.37 5.35 5.41
N LEU A 26 -12.60 5.01 5.04
CA LEU A 26 -13.77 5.87 5.22
C LEU A 26 -14.14 6.10 6.69
N GLU A 27 -13.93 5.09 7.56
CA GLU A 27 -14.09 5.27 9.01
C GLU A 27 -13.08 6.28 9.58
N ILE A 28 -11.89 6.36 9.00
CA ILE A 28 -10.82 7.29 9.42
C ILE A 28 -11.07 8.69 8.85
N LEU A 29 -11.42 8.78 7.55
CA LEU A 29 -11.80 10.04 6.92
C LEU A 29 -13.13 10.51 7.50
N THR A 30 -13.12 11.54 8.31
CA THR A 30 -14.31 12.01 9.03
C THR A 30 -15.30 12.72 8.07
N PRO A 31 -16.34 12.05 7.55
CA PRO A 31 -17.41 12.71 6.80
C PRO A 31 -18.32 13.50 7.77
N PRO A 32 -19.02 14.55 7.34
CA PRO A 32 -19.08 15.13 5.99
C PRO A 32 -18.13 16.32 5.79
N GLN A 33 -17.19 16.57 6.71
CA GLN A 33 -16.30 17.74 6.65
C GLN A 33 -15.23 17.60 5.56
N VAL A 34 -14.90 16.37 5.17
CA VAL A 34 -13.96 16.09 4.08
C VAL A 34 -14.72 16.02 2.78
N SER A 35 -14.48 16.96 1.87
CA SER A 35 -15.08 17.00 0.54
C SER A 35 -14.05 16.82 -0.57
N ALA A 36 -12.83 17.29 -0.37
CA ALA A 36 -11.72 17.18 -1.31
C ALA A 36 -10.58 16.36 -0.71
N VAL A 37 -10.17 15.30 -1.42
CA VAL A 37 -9.09 14.39 -1.01
C VAL A 37 -8.00 14.36 -2.06
N ALA A 38 -6.74 14.48 -1.64
CA ALA A 38 -5.59 14.18 -2.49
C ALA A 38 -5.20 12.71 -2.32
N ASP A 39 -5.18 11.92 -3.40
CA ASP A 39 -4.62 10.56 -3.42
C ASP A 39 -3.20 10.65 -4.00
N ILE A 40 -2.17 10.51 -3.14
CA ILE A 40 -0.77 10.76 -3.49
C ILE A 40 -0.05 9.45 -3.75
N GLY A 41 0.46 9.29 -4.97
CA GLY A 41 0.91 8.01 -5.51
C GLY A 41 -0.29 7.15 -5.87
N ALA A 42 -1.29 7.74 -6.55
CA ALA A 42 -2.58 7.11 -6.81
C ALA A 42 -2.51 5.86 -7.69
N GLY A 43 -1.39 5.63 -8.38
CA GLY A 43 -1.22 4.48 -9.25
C GLY A 43 -2.25 4.46 -10.38
N THR A 44 -3.05 3.40 -10.46
CA THR A 44 -4.16 3.27 -11.42
C THR A 44 -5.47 3.89 -10.92
N GLY A 45 -5.47 4.50 -9.73
CA GLY A 45 -6.60 5.22 -9.16
C GLY A 45 -7.68 4.37 -8.50
N SER A 46 -7.35 3.15 -8.08
CA SER A 46 -8.35 2.26 -7.48
C SER A 46 -8.97 2.85 -6.21
N TYR A 47 -8.17 3.49 -5.35
CA TYR A 47 -8.69 4.18 -4.15
C TYR A 47 -9.35 5.51 -4.51
N ALA A 48 -8.78 6.27 -5.47
CA ALA A 48 -9.40 7.48 -5.98
C ALA A 48 -10.83 7.21 -6.50
N LEU A 49 -11.01 6.13 -7.30
CA LEU A 49 -12.31 5.71 -7.79
C LEU A 49 -13.26 5.33 -6.65
N ALA A 50 -12.79 4.52 -5.70
CA ALA A 50 -13.61 4.10 -4.56
C ALA A 50 -14.10 5.28 -3.70
N LEU A 51 -13.30 6.34 -3.55
CA LEU A 51 -13.71 7.57 -2.87
C LEU A 51 -14.67 8.41 -3.72
N ALA A 52 -14.39 8.55 -5.03
CA ALA A 52 -15.24 9.31 -5.95
C ALA A 52 -16.65 8.73 -6.06
N GLU A 53 -16.80 7.40 -6.11
CA GLU A 53 -18.09 6.70 -6.06
C GLU A 53 -18.87 6.95 -4.75
N ARG A 54 -18.20 7.43 -3.71
CA ARG A 54 -18.80 7.80 -2.41
C ARG A 54 -19.00 9.30 -2.23
N GLY A 55 -18.81 10.07 -3.32
CA GLY A 55 -19.11 11.49 -3.37
C GLY A 55 -17.96 12.44 -3.02
N TYR A 56 -16.74 11.92 -2.81
CA TYR A 56 -15.57 12.77 -2.63
C TYR A 56 -15.10 13.35 -3.97
N ARG A 57 -14.64 14.60 -3.97
CA ARG A 57 -13.79 15.13 -5.03
C ARG A 57 -12.37 14.64 -4.80
N VAL A 58 -11.76 14.02 -5.79
CA VAL A 58 -10.42 13.43 -5.64
C VAL A 58 -9.43 14.09 -6.60
N LEU A 59 -8.32 14.57 -6.05
CA LEU A 59 -7.13 14.98 -6.80
C LEU A 59 -6.15 13.79 -6.78
N ALA A 60 -6.03 13.06 -7.90
CA ALA A 60 -5.20 11.87 -8.01
C ALA A 60 -3.82 12.26 -8.56
N ILE A 61 -2.79 12.25 -7.70
CA ILE A 61 -1.42 12.63 -8.04
C ILE A 61 -0.60 11.35 -8.31
N GLU A 62 -0.08 11.21 -9.53
CA GLU A 62 0.71 10.05 -9.95
C GLU A 62 1.73 10.48 -11.03
N PRO A 63 3.05 10.27 -10.84
CA PRO A 63 4.05 10.66 -11.82
C PRO A 63 4.11 9.74 -13.04
N SER A 64 3.70 8.46 -12.93
CA SER A 64 3.79 7.50 -14.03
C SER A 64 2.63 7.66 -15.00
N ALA A 65 2.93 8.10 -16.23
CA ALA A 65 1.94 8.13 -17.30
C ALA A 65 1.39 6.72 -17.63
N THR A 66 2.21 5.67 -17.50
CA THR A 66 1.80 4.28 -17.70
C THR A 66 0.71 3.87 -16.71
N MET A 67 0.79 4.34 -15.47
CA MET A 67 -0.23 4.08 -14.45
C MET A 67 -1.49 4.92 -14.71
N ARG A 68 -1.36 6.22 -14.96
CA ARG A 68 -2.51 7.10 -15.25
C ARG A 68 -3.31 6.66 -16.49
N ASN A 69 -2.63 6.13 -17.52
CA ASN A 69 -3.29 5.63 -18.73
C ASN A 69 -4.16 4.36 -18.53
N GLN A 70 -4.02 3.68 -17.38
CA GLN A 70 -4.86 2.53 -17.01
C GLN A 70 -6.02 2.91 -16.10
N ALA A 71 -6.11 4.18 -15.73
CA ALA A 71 -7.12 4.68 -14.81
C ALA A 71 -8.53 4.66 -15.43
N ILE A 72 -9.51 4.36 -14.57
CA ILE A 72 -10.92 4.51 -14.93
C ILE A 72 -11.29 5.99 -14.79
N SER A 73 -11.86 6.58 -15.86
CA SER A 73 -12.33 7.96 -15.84
C SER A 73 -13.57 8.11 -14.95
N HIS A 74 -13.56 9.12 -14.09
CA HIS A 74 -14.71 9.48 -13.26
C HIS A 74 -14.79 11.01 -13.13
N PRO A 75 -15.96 11.64 -13.20
CA PRO A 75 -16.10 13.11 -13.22
C PRO A 75 -15.62 13.78 -11.92
N ALA A 76 -15.59 13.07 -10.80
CA ALA A 76 -15.10 13.58 -9.51
C ALA A 76 -13.60 13.34 -9.31
N ILE A 77 -12.87 12.78 -10.29
CA ILE A 77 -11.42 12.55 -10.20
C ILE A 77 -10.69 13.48 -11.17
N GLU A 78 -9.80 14.30 -10.64
CA GLU A 78 -8.86 15.10 -11.40
C GLU A 78 -7.48 14.47 -11.34
N TRP A 79 -6.90 14.09 -12.49
CA TRP A 79 -5.58 13.50 -12.58
C TRP A 79 -4.51 14.56 -12.73
N ILE A 80 -3.47 14.45 -11.89
CA ILE A 80 -2.38 15.41 -11.82
C ILE A 80 -1.05 14.66 -11.98
N ASP A 81 -0.23 15.11 -12.93
CA ASP A 81 1.16 14.66 -13.06
C ASP A 81 2.00 15.37 -12.00
N GLY A 82 2.59 14.61 -11.07
CA GLY A 82 3.34 15.21 -9.97
C GLY A 82 4.00 14.18 -9.07
N TYR A 83 5.04 14.62 -8.39
CA TYR A 83 5.77 13.86 -7.37
C TYR A 83 5.35 14.33 -5.98
N ALA A 84 5.36 13.41 -5.02
CA ALA A 84 5.01 13.71 -3.62
C ALA A 84 5.92 14.77 -2.98
N GLU A 85 7.18 14.86 -3.44
CA GLU A 85 8.19 15.80 -2.98
C GLU A 85 8.02 17.24 -3.51
N SER A 86 7.13 17.43 -4.52
CA SER A 86 6.83 18.75 -5.11
C SER A 86 5.42 18.72 -5.68
N LEU A 87 4.43 18.85 -4.82
CA LEU A 87 3.02 18.76 -5.20
C LEU A 87 2.57 20.03 -5.93
N PRO A 88 2.01 19.92 -7.16
CA PRO A 88 1.56 21.06 -7.96
C PRO A 88 0.19 21.57 -7.49
N LEU A 89 0.01 21.73 -6.20
CA LEU A 89 -1.19 22.22 -5.54
C LEU A 89 -0.85 23.40 -4.63
N SER A 90 -1.80 24.29 -4.44
CA SER A 90 -1.65 25.41 -3.48
C SER A 90 -1.69 24.89 -2.03
N ASP A 91 -1.25 25.75 -1.11
CA ASP A 91 -1.39 25.49 0.32
C ASP A 91 -2.88 25.29 0.67
N GLN A 92 -3.16 24.33 1.54
CA GLN A 92 -4.51 24.02 2.03
C GLN A 92 -5.54 23.76 0.89
N ALA A 93 -5.09 23.11 -0.19
CA ALA A 93 -5.91 22.82 -1.38
C ALA A 93 -6.95 21.73 -1.16
N VAL A 94 -6.76 20.87 -0.15
CA VAL A 94 -7.60 19.71 0.14
C VAL A 94 -7.87 19.57 1.64
N ASP A 95 -8.98 18.88 1.97
CA ASP A 95 -9.37 18.61 3.35
C ASP A 95 -8.62 17.40 3.93
N ALA A 96 -8.18 16.49 3.05
CA ALA A 96 -7.41 15.31 3.44
C ALA A 96 -6.44 14.87 2.35
N ALA A 97 -5.38 14.17 2.76
CA ALA A 97 -4.49 13.42 1.87
C ALA A 97 -4.45 11.95 2.28
N ILE A 98 -4.51 11.06 1.30
CA ILE A 98 -4.32 9.62 1.47
C ILE A 98 -3.08 9.14 0.73
N ILE A 99 -2.37 8.20 1.33
CA ILE A 99 -1.18 7.57 0.76
C ILE A 99 -1.33 6.06 0.94
N MET A 100 -1.85 5.38 -0.09
CA MET A 100 -2.25 4.00 0.00
C MET A 100 -1.19 3.08 -0.61
N LEU A 101 -0.33 2.48 0.24
CA LEU A 101 0.80 1.63 -0.16
C LEU A 101 1.74 2.31 -1.17
N ALA A 102 1.91 3.62 -1.09
CA ALA A 102 2.75 4.42 -1.99
C ALA A 102 3.95 5.06 -1.29
N PHE A 103 3.87 5.32 0.02
CA PHE A 103 4.87 6.07 0.78
C PHE A 103 6.30 5.56 0.65
N HIS A 104 6.48 4.26 0.56
CA HIS A 104 7.78 3.61 0.44
C HIS A 104 8.46 3.81 -0.94
N HIS A 105 7.77 4.45 -1.89
CA HIS A 105 8.31 4.81 -3.20
C HIS A 105 8.81 6.26 -3.28
N PHE A 106 8.57 7.07 -2.25
CA PHE A 106 9.00 8.46 -2.23
C PHE A 106 10.52 8.54 -2.01
N SER A 107 11.19 9.30 -2.86
CA SER A 107 12.66 9.41 -2.88
C SER A 107 13.19 10.20 -1.67
N ASP A 108 12.46 11.25 -1.28
CA ASP A 108 12.68 12.03 -0.06
C ASP A 108 11.37 12.09 0.73
N TYR A 109 11.18 11.13 1.62
CA TYR A 109 9.96 11.05 2.41
C TYR A 109 9.73 12.27 3.33
N ARG A 110 10.80 12.98 3.77
CA ARG A 110 10.64 14.18 4.61
C ARG A 110 10.12 15.34 3.80
N GLN A 111 10.68 15.55 2.61
CA GLN A 111 10.18 16.56 1.70
C GLN A 111 8.73 16.26 1.30
N ALA A 112 8.41 14.99 1.00
CA ALA A 112 7.06 14.56 0.70
C ALA A 112 6.09 14.84 1.87
N LEU A 113 6.45 14.50 3.10
CA LEU A 113 5.62 14.80 4.27
C LEU A 113 5.38 16.30 4.47
N THR A 114 6.41 17.14 4.19
CA THR A 114 6.29 18.59 4.24
C THR A 114 5.29 19.10 3.19
N GLU A 115 5.38 18.62 1.97
CA GLU A 115 4.46 18.98 0.89
C GLU A 115 3.03 18.50 1.16
N ILE A 116 2.88 17.25 1.64
CA ILE A 116 1.58 16.70 2.03
C ILE A 116 0.93 17.57 3.11
N HIS A 117 1.68 17.90 4.15
CA HIS A 117 1.16 18.81 5.21
C HIS A 117 0.84 20.19 4.67
N ARG A 118 1.64 20.74 3.75
CA ARG A 118 1.38 22.06 3.14
C ARG A 118 0.02 22.10 2.42
N ILE A 119 -0.27 21.07 1.61
CA ILE A 119 -1.52 21.04 0.82
C ILE A 119 -2.75 20.71 1.65
N VAL A 120 -2.58 20.05 2.81
CA VAL A 120 -3.67 19.66 3.71
C VAL A 120 -3.89 20.73 4.80
N GLY A 121 -2.85 21.42 5.24
CA GLY A 121 -2.92 22.33 6.38
C GLY A 121 -3.38 21.63 7.66
N ASN A 122 -4.51 22.09 8.21
CA ASN A 122 -5.11 21.52 9.42
C ASN A 122 -6.02 20.29 9.15
N GLY A 123 -6.09 19.81 7.91
CA GLY A 123 -6.91 18.66 7.54
C GLY A 123 -6.26 17.31 7.92
N GLN A 124 -6.77 16.24 7.35
CA GLN A 124 -6.38 14.87 7.70
C GLN A 124 -5.27 14.33 6.80
N MET A 125 -4.32 13.57 7.38
CA MET A 125 -3.35 12.78 6.64
C MET A 125 -3.52 11.31 7.00
N VAL A 126 -3.71 10.42 6.00
CA VAL A 126 -3.94 9.00 6.21
C VAL A 126 -2.97 8.19 5.36
N PHE A 127 -2.19 7.33 6.01
CA PHE A 127 -1.24 6.43 5.37
C PHE A 127 -1.72 4.99 5.58
N PHE A 128 -1.80 4.21 4.51
CA PHE A 128 -1.86 2.76 4.60
C PHE A 128 -0.51 2.22 4.19
N THR A 129 0.20 1.58 5.12
CA THR A 129 1.59 1.15 4.93
C THR A 129 1.89 -0.16 5.65
N TYR A 130 3.09 -0.67 5.47
CA TYR A 130 3.57 -1.90 6.09
C TYR A 130 4.58 -1.58 7.20
N ASP A 131 4.49 -2.31 8.31
CA ASP A 131 5.48 -2.27 9.40
C ASP A 131 6.62 -3.25 9.10
N PRO A 132 7.82 -2.78 8.72
CA PRO A 132 8.92 -3.65 8.36
C PRO A 132 9.39 -4.57 9.50
N MET A 133 9.09 -4.23 10.76
CA MET A 133 9.41 -5.07 11.91
C MET A 133 8.67 -6.42 11.91
N MET A 134 7.61 -6.54 11.12
CA MET A 134 6.79 -7.75 11.03
C MET A 134 7.29 -8.75 9.98
N ILE A 135 8.19 -8.33 9.07
CA ILE A 135 8.57 -9.18 7.92
C ILE A 135 9.25 -10.48 8.34
N ALA A 136 10.11 -10.47 9.36
CA ALA A 136 10.83 -11.65 9.84
C ALA A 136 9.89 -12.75 10.40
N HIS A 137 8.65 -12.39 10.73
CA HIS A 137 7.63 -13.34 11.23
C HIS A 137 6.71 -13.88 10.14
N PHE A 138 6.85 -13.39 8.92
CA PHE A 138 6.01 -13.81 7.80
C PHE A 138 6.61 -15.05 7.14
N TRP A 139 5.89 -16.14 7.13
CA TRP A 139 6.37 -17.46 6.68
C TRP A 139 6.96 -17.46 5.26
N LEU A 140 6.57 -16.53 4.39
CA LEU A 140 7.06 -16.42 3.02
C LEU A 140 8.59 -16.17 2.97
N THR A 141 9.16 -15.57 4.01
CA THR A 141 10.61 -15.31 4.11
C THR A 141 11.46 -16.57 4.27
N GLU A 142 10.85 -17.70 4.61
CA GLU A 142 11.57 -18.99 4.60
C GLU A 142 11.89 -19.47 3.17
N TYR A 143 11.05 -19.09 2.22
CA TYR A 143 11.22 -19.42 0.80
C TYR A 143 11.98 -18.33 0.03
N PHE A 144 11.85 -17.08 0.48
CA PHE A 144 12.44 -15.89 -0.14
C PHE A 144 13.10 -15.00 0.93
N PRO A 145 14.26 -15.41 1.48
CA PRO A 145 14.91 -14.70 2.59
C PRO A 145 15.36 -13.28 2.25
N SER A 146 15.64 -12.96 0.97
CA SER A 146 15.98 -11.60 0.55
C SER A 146 14.86 -10.57 0.79
N PHE A 147 13.59 -11.02 0.96
CA PHE A 147 12.47 -10.15 1.30
C PHE A 147 12.69 -9.39 2.61
N VAL A 148 13.35 -10.00 3.58
CA VAL A 148 13.64 -9.33 4.86
C VAL A 148 14.42 -8.05 4.60
N LYS A 149 15.56 -8.17 3.90
CA LYS A 149 16.42 -7.02 3.60
C LYS A 149 15.74 -6.00 2.69
N ASP A 150 14.98 -6.46 1.67
CA ASP A 150 14.25 -5.57 0.77
C ASP A 150 13.23 -4.73 1.55
N VAL A 151 12.41 -5.35 2.39
CA VAL A 151 11.36 -4.68 3.16
C VAL A 151 11.96 -3.74 4.21
N GLU A 152 12.98 -4.17 4.97
CA GLU A 152 13.65 -3.34 5.97
C GLU A 152 14.32 -2.09 5.36
N SER A 153 14.82 -2.20 4.13
CA SER A 153 15.43 -1.06 3.42
C SER A 153 14.42 -0.15 2.71
N THR A 154 13.23 -0.67 2.41
CA THR A 154 12.22 0.02 1.60
C THR A 154 11.18 0.74 2.47
N PHE A 155 10.73 0.10 3.56
CA PHE A 155 9.67 0.66 4.40
C PHE A 155 10.23 1.40 5.62
N LEU A 156 9.63 2.56 5.89
CA LEU A 156 9.97 3.32 7.09
C LEU A 156 9.31 2.64 8.32
N PRO A 157 10.08 2.34 9.41
CA PRO A 157 9.49 1.79 10.64
C PRO A 157 8.38 2.68 11.19
N ILE A 158 7.25 2.08 11.60
CA ILE A 158 6.06 2.81 12.08
C ILE A 158 6.39 3.83 13.19
N PRO A 159 7.22 3.50 14.23
CA PRO A 159 7.56 4.49 15.24
C PRO A 159 8.31 5.72 14.69
N LYS A 160 9.06 5.54 13.58
CA LYS A 160 9.77 6.64 12.94
C LYS A 160 8.79 7.50 12.14
N LEU A 161 7.88 6.90 11.36
CA LEU A 161 6.82 7.61 10.65
C LEU A 161 5.96 8.44 11.61
N VAL A 162 5.57 7.86 12.74
CA VAL A 162 4.79 8.56 13.78
C VAL A 162 5.53 9.79 14.28
N ARG A 163 6.82 9.69 14.61
CA ARG A 163 7.61 10.84 15.07
C ARG A 163 7.74 11.95 14.02
N GLU A 164 7.98 11.58 12.76
CA GLU A 164 8.07 12.56 11.67
C GLU A 164 6.73 13.29 11.48
N LEU A 165 5.62 12.55 11.48
CA LEU A 165 4.27 13.11 11.37
C LEU A 165 3.94 14.03 12.55
N GLN A 166 4.23 13.62 13.79
CA GLN A 166 4.03 14.48 14.98
C GLN A 166 4.84 15.78 14.90
N THR A 167 6.07 15.68 14.39
CA THR A 167 6.95 16.87 14.26
C THR A 167 6.41 17.87 13.25
N ILE A 168 5.87 17.37 12.11
CA ILE A 168 5.41 18.23 11.02
C ILE A 168 4.02 18.82 11.32
N SER A 169 3.09 18.00 11.80
CA SER A 169 1.69 18.42 12.01
C SER A 169 1.44 19.02 13.38
N ASN A 170 2.35 18.84 14.34
CA ASN A 170 2.14 19.14 15.76
C ASN A 170 0.85 18.52 16.34
N SER A 171 0.41 17.40 15.76
CA SER A 171 -0.85 16.72 16.09
C SER A 171 -0.59 15.34 16.69
N MET A 172 -1.61 14.78 17.33
CA MET A 172 -1.61 13.38 17.74
C MET A 172 -1.64 12.49 16.48
N VAL A 173 -0.87 11.41 16.49
CA VAL A 173 -0.85 10.42 15.42
C VAL A 173 -1.38 9.09 15.94
N HIS A 174 -2.35 8.54 15.24
CA HIS A 174 -2.95 7.25 15.55
C HIS A 174 -2.40 6.17 14.65
N VAL A 175 -2.16 4.99 15.24
CA VAL A 175 -1.74 3.78 14.51
C VAL A 175 -2.81 2.72 14.71
N VAL A 176 -3.46 2.31 13.62
CA VAL A 176 -4.53 1.31 13.64
C VAL A 176 -4.07 0.08 12.89
N PRO A 177 -3.87 -1.07 13.56
CA PRO A 177 -3.60 -2.32 12.89
C PRO A 177 -4.72 -2.69 11.92
N PHE A 178 -4.35 -3.25 10.76
CA PHE A 178 -5.29 -3.78 9.79
C PHE A 178 -4.98 -5.26 9.51
N PRO A 179 -5.54 -6.18 10.30
CA PRO A 179 -5.41 -7.60 10.03
C PRO A 179 -6.01 -7.95 8.68
N LEU A 180 -5.21 -8.65 7.84
CA LEU A 180 -5.64 -9.02 6.50
C LEU A 180 -6.65 -10.18 6.55
N PRO A 181 -7.77 -10.08 5.83
CA PRO A 181 -8.71 -11.19 5.69
C PRO A 181 -8.11 -12.33 4.85
N ASN A 182 -8.55 -13.56 5.09
CA ASN A 182 -8.02 -14.74 4.39
C ASN A 182 -8.41 -14.81 2.90
N ASP A 183 -9.43 -14.06 2.51
CA ASP A 183 -9.94 -13.92 1.14
C ASP A 183 -9.61 -12.55 0.52
N LEU A 184 -8.54 -11.90 0.99
CA LEU A 184 -8.09 -10.60 0.48
C LEU A 184 -8.09 -10.58 -1.06
N SER A 185 -8.73 -9.56 -1.64
CA SER A 185 -8.85 -9.41 -3.09
C SER A 185 -7.73 -8.60 -3.73
N ASP A 186 -7.04 -7.75 -2.97
CA ASP A 186 -5.90 -6.96 -3.47
C ASP A 186 -4.59 -7.76 -3.36
N SER A 187 -3.95 -8.02 -4.49
CA SER A 187 -2.75 -8.87 -4.59
C SER A 187 -1.46 -8.12 -4.24
N PHE A 188 -1.38 -7.49 -3.06
CA PHE A 188 -0.10 -7.02 -2.53
C PHE A 188 0.65 -8.12 -1.74
N ALA A 189 1.84 -7.83 -1.23
CA ALA A 189 2.83 -8.82 -0.80
C ALA A 189 2.31 -9.95 0.11
N ALA A 190 1.40 -9.69 1.02
CA ALA A 190 0.88 -10.71 1.94
C ALA A 190 -0.49 -11.29 1.52
N VAL A 191 -0.93 -11.15 0.28
CA VAL A 191 -2.22 -11.68 -0.23
C VAL A 191 -2.39 -13.18 0.02
N GLY A 192 -1.31 -13.93 -0.03
CA GLY A 192 -1.28 -15.39 0.12
C GLY A 192 -1.00 -15.87 1.55
N TRP A 193 -1.17 -15.04 2.59
CA TRP A 193 -0.81 -15.44 3.95
C TRP A 193 -1.48 -16.74 4.43
N ALA A 194 -2.72 -17.01 4.01
CA ALA A 194 -3.47 -18.26 4.25
C ALA A 194 -3.61 -19.13 2.98
N ARG A 195 -3.14 -18.64 1.83
CA ARG A 195 -3.30 -19.25 0.50
C ARG A 195 -1.96 -19.28 -0.22
N PRO A 196 -0.99 -20.08 0.26
CA PRO A 196 0.39 -20.10 -0.26
C PRO A 196 0.47 -20.40 -1.76
N GLU A 197 -0.51 -21.11 -2.31
CA GLU A 197 -0.62 -21.44 -3.73
C GLU A 197 -0.61 -20.20 -4.63
N LEU A 198 -1.12 -19.08 -4.14
CA LEU A 198 -1.15 -17.83 -4.90
C LEU A 198 0.24 -17.36 -5.32
N TYR A 199 1.27 -17.64 -4.53
CA TYR A 199 2.64 -17.25 -4.88
C TYR A 199 3.26 -18.11 -5.99
N LEU A 200 2.65 -19.24 -6.35
CA LEU A 200 3.06 -20.03 -7.52
C LEU A 200 2.55 -19.41 -8.84
N ASP A 201 1.56 -18.53 -8.79
CA ASP A 201 1.05 -17.81 -9.96
C ASP A 201 1.95 -16.61 -10.29
N SER A 202 2.52 -16.59 -11.50
CA SER A 202 3.38 -15.51 -11.96
C SER A 202 2.62 -14.17 -12.10
N GLY A 203 1.32 -14.21 -12.41
CA GLY A 203 0.48 -13.02 -12.48
C GLY A 203 0.36 -12.35 -11.11
N ILE A 204 0.13 -13.11 -10.04
CA ILE A 204 0.10 -12.59 -8.66
C ILE A 204 1.46 -11.99 -8.29
N ARG A 205 2.56 -12.71 -8.55
CA ARG A 205 3.92 -12.22 -8.24
C ARG A 205 4.28 -10.93 -8.98
N SER A 206 3.82 -10.76 -10.21
CA SER A 206 4.10 -9.55 -11.01
C SER A 206 3.54 -8.26 -10.40
N GLY A 207 2.51 -8.36 -9.54
CA GLY A 207 1.95 -7.24 -8.78
C GLY A 207 2.67 -6.94 -7.45
N ILE A 208 3.70 -7.72 -7.10
CA ILE A 208 4.43 -7.62 -5.82
C ILE A 208 5.87 -7.19 -6.10
N SER A 209 6.21 -5.96 -5.76
CA SER A 209 7.49 -5.33 -6.11
C SER A 209 8.71 -6.11 -5.59
N SER A 210 8.62 -6.75 -4.43
CA SER A 210 9.73 -7.54 -3.88
C SER A 210 10.12 -8.71 -4.80
N PHE A 211 9.15 -9.36 -5.48
CA PHE A 211 9.48 -10.43 -6.43
C PHE A 211 10.25 -9.94 -7.67
N SER A 212 10.10 -8.67 -8.05
CA SER A 212 10.85 -8.10 -9.18
C SER A 212 12.32 -7.80 -8.86
N LYS A 213 12.70 -7.85 -7.58
CA LYS A 213 14.04 -7.53 -7.08
C LYS A 213 14.84 -8.78 -6.68
N ILE A 214 14.20 -9.93 -6.57
CA ILE A 214 14.87 -11.21 -6.26
C ILE A 214 15.69 -11.66 -7.46
N ASP A 215 16.87 -12.24 -7.21
CA ASP A 215 17.61 -12.91 -8.26
C ASP A 215 16.92 -14.21 -8.73
N GLU A 216 17.20 -14.61 -9.96
CA GLU A 216 16.53 -15.74 -10.59
C GLU A 216 16.78 -17.06 -9.86
N HIS A 217 17.94 -17.24 -9.25
CA HIS A 217 18.30 -18.45 -8.51
C HIS A 217 17.44 -18.58 -7.23
N GLU A 218 17.36 -17.51 -6.43
CA GLU A 218 16.50 -17.50 -5.24
C GLU A 218 15.03 -17.66 -5.62
N LEU A 219 14.56 -16.96 -6.67
CA LEU A 219 13.18 -17.08 -7.13
C LEU A 219 12.82 -18.52 -7.49
N ASN A 220 13.61 -19.16 -8.36
CA ASN A 220 13.33 -20.52 -8.83
C ASN A 220 13.47 -21.54 -7.70
N GLY A 221 14.49 -21.40 -6.84
CA GLY A 221 14.69 -22.24 -5.68
C GLY A 221 13.55 -22.14 -4.67
N GLY A 222 13.13 -20.92 -4.32
CA GLY A 222 12.02 -20.67 -3.41
C GLY A 222 10.68 -21.20 -3.94
N LEU A 223 10.39 -21.01 -5.23
CA LEU A 223 9.18 -21.55 -5.87
C LEU A 223 9.17 -23.09 -5.89
N SER A 224 10.30 -23.73 -6.24
CA SER A 224 10.41 -25.19 -6.20
C SER A 224 10.15 -25.72 -4.79
N HIS A 225 10.82 -25.14 -3.80
CA HIS A 225 10.68 -25.53 -2.39
C HIS A 225 9.23 -25.33 -1.88
N LEU A 226 8.61 -24.19 -2.19
CA LEU A 226 7.21 -23.95 -1.81
C LEU A 226 6.27 -24.99 -2.46
N ASN A 227 6.46 -25.26 -3.74
CA ASN A 227 5.65 -26.25 -4.47
C ASN A 227 5.81 -27.68 -3.89
N GLU A 228 7.03 -28.09 -3.54
CA GLU A 228 7.31 -29.36 -2.90
C GLU A 228 6.67 -29.45 -1.50
N ASP A 229 6.74 -28.39 -0.73
CA ASP A 229 6.15 -28.33 0.61
C ASP A 229 4.62 -28.38 0.58
N LEU A 230 4.00 -27.75 -0.41
CA LEU A 230 2.56 -27.86 -0.66
C LEU A 230 2.18 -29.27 -1.10
N ALA A 231 2.87 -29.85 -2.08
CA ALA A 231 2.58 -31.18 -2.58
C ALA A 231 2.77 -32.28 -1.53
N SER A 232 3.77 -32.16 -0.65
CA SER A 232 4.03 -33.11 0.44
C SER A 232 3.20 -32.87 1.71
N GLY A 233 2.42 -31.78 1.75
CA GLY A 233 1.68 -31.32 2.95
C GLY A 233 2.60 -30.81 4.07
N ARG A 234 3.87 -30.50 3.78
CA ARG A 234 4.82 -29.98 4.77
C ARG A 234 4.43 -28.56 5.21
N TRP A 235 4.02 -27.72 4.24
CA TRP A 235 3.50 -26.39 4.55
C TRP A 235 2.29 -26.45 5.48
N ASP A 236 1.34 -27.33 5.19
CA ASP A 236 0.11 -27.46 6.00
C ASP A 236 0.39 -28.02 7.40
N ARG A 237 1.38 -28.90 7.56
CA ARG A 237 1.81 -29.35 8.91
C ARG A 237 2.40 -28.21 9.74
N LYS A 238 3.10 -27.26 9.12
CA LYS A 238 3.76 -26.14 9.82
C LYS A 238 2.84 -24.93 9.98
N TYR A 239 2.13 -24.57 8.93
CA TYR A 239 1.38 -23.32 8.81
C TYR A 239 -0.13 -23.52 8.55
N GLY A 240 -0.62 -24.74 8.48
CA GLY A 240 -2.03 -25.03 8.14
C GLY A 240 -3.05 -24.42 9.11
N TYR A 241 -2.63 -24.08 10.34
CA TYR A 241 -3.46 -23.32 11.27
C TYR A 241 -3.84 -21.94 10.73
N LEU A 242 -3.01 -21.34 9.85
CA LEU A 242 -3.32 -20.07 9.20
C LEU A 242 -4.55 -20.17 8.29
N ARG A 243 -4.75 -21.29 7.59
CA ARG A 243 -5.92 -21.49 6.72
C ARG A 243 -7.26 -21.47 7.49
N GLN A 244 -7.22 -21.70 8.79
CA GLN A 244 -8.40 -21.70 9.66
C GLN A 244 -8.69 -20.33 10.25
N GLN A 245 -7.77 -19.38 10.13
CA GLN A 245 -7.95 -18.01 10.61
C GLN A 245 -8.73 -17.18 9.59
N ARG A 246 -9.63 -16.33 10.07
CA ARG A 246 -10.35 -15.38 9.23
C ARG A 246 -9.52 -14.14 8.90
N GLN A 247 -8.63 -13.78 9.80
CA GLN A 247 -7.77 -12.59 9.70
C GLN A 247 -6.39 -12.89 10.28
N TYR A 248 -5.37 -12.21 9.76
CA TYR A 248 -3.98 -12.33 10.21
C TYR A 248 -3.30 -10.96 10.21
N ASP A 249 -2.66 -10.61 11.31
CA ASP A 249 -1.84 -9.40 11.37
C ASP A 249 -0.50 -9.63 10.68
N ALA A 250 -0.47 -9.37 9.39
CA ALA A 250 0.73 -9.45 8.57
C ALA A 250 1.62 -8.20 8.66
N GLY A 251 1.24 -7.18 9.44
CA GLY A 251 2.03 -5.96 9.59
C GLY A 251 1.47 -4.72 8.89
N TYR A 252 0.27 -4.78 8.30
CA TYR A 252 -0.33 -3.60 7.66
C TYR A 252 -0.96 -2.68 8.69
N ARG A 253 -0.77 -1.38 8.49
CA ARG A 253 -1.18 -0.33 9.43
C ARG A 253 -1.79 0.86 8.70
N PHE A 254 -2.88 1.38 9.25
CA PHE A 254 -3.25 2.76 9.01
C PHE A 254 -2.54 3.64 10.02
N VAL A 255 -1.86 4.68 9.54
CA VAL A 255 -1.24 5.72 10.37
C VAL A 255 -1.89 7.03 9.96
N HIS A 256 -2.53 7.71 10.89
CA HIS A 256 -3.25 8.92 10.53
C HIS A 256 -3.13 10.04 11.56
N CYS A 257 -3.10 11.26 11.04
CA CYS A 257 -3.25 12.51 11.79
C CYS A 257 -4.68 13.00 11.58
N PRO A 258 -5.50 13.15 12.63
CA PRO A 258 -6.80 13.77 12.50
C PRO A 258 -6.68 15.25 12.14
N ALA A 259 -7.76 15.87 11.66
CA ALA A 259 -7.84 17.31 11.51
C ALA A 259 -7.71 18.01 12.90
N LEU A 260 -7.08 19.20 12.91
CA LEU A 260 -6.96 20.06 14.09
C LEU A 260 -8.20 20.90 14.31
#